data_d809a3689a0e7fcdf90ca26c0f060834
#
_entry.id   d809a3689a0e7fcdf90ca26c0f060834
#
_cell.length_a   1.000
_cell.length_b   1.000
_cell.length_c   1.000
_cell.angle_alpha   90.00
_cell.angle_beta   90.00
_cell.angle_gamma   90.00
#
_symmetry.space_group_name_H-M   'P 1'
#
loop_
_entity.id
_entity.type
_entity.pdbx_description
1 polymer ?
#
loop_
_entity_poly.entity_id
_entity_poly.type
_entity_poly.pdbx_seq_one_letter_code
_entity_poly.pdbx_strand_id
1 'polypeptide(L)'
;MKVAYSIPREGAGSFFDMLAIPADAKNVEQAHAFINYLMKPPVIAEITNEVQFPNGNAAATPLVDEALRTDPGIYPSQEVLKKLYTFPDLAADTQRAMTRSWTRIKSGT
;
A
#
# COMPACT_ATOMS: atom_id res chain seq x y z
N MET A 1 -6.96 -23.40 4.95
CA MET A 1 -8.08 -22.66 4.33
C MET A 1 -7.53 -21.94 3.10
N LYS A 2 -8.14 -22.08 1.93
CA LYS A 2 -7.73 -21.31 0.75
C LYS A 2 -8.56 -20.02 0.73
N VAL A 3 -7.89 -18.88 0.73
CA VAL A 3 -8.52 -17.56 0.62
C VAL A 3 -8.14 -16.98 -0.74
N ALA A 4 -9.11 -16.40 -1.45
CA ALA A 4 -8.89 -15.70 -2.70
C ALA A 4 -9.25 -14.22 -2.52
N TYR A 5 -8.49 -13.36 -3.16
CA TYR A 5 -8.75 -11.92 -3.22
C TYR A 5 -9.11 -11.52 -4.65
N SER A 6 -10.05 -10.61 -4.79
CA SER A 6 -10.40 -10.01 -6.07
C SER A 6 -10.81 -8.56 -5.90
N ILE A 7 -10.38 -7.70 -6.81
CA ILE A 7 -10.80 -6.31 -6.85
C ILE A 7 -12.21 -6.26 -7.49
N PRO A 8 -13.22 -5.64 -6.82
CA PRO A 8 -14.55 -5.52 -7.38
C PRO A 8 -14.57 -4.74 -8.70
N ARG A 9 -15.53 -5.07 -9.57
CA ARG A 9 -15.70 -4.40 -10.88
C ARG A 9 -15.98 -2.90 -10.73
N GLU A 10 -16.59 -2.51 -9.64
CA GLU A 10 -16.93 -1.13 -9.29
C GLU A 10 -15.69 -0.30 -8.89
N GLY A 11 -14.61 -0.95 -8.48
CA GLY A 11 -13.40 -0.34 -7.94
C GLY A 11 -13.19 -0.68 -6.48
N ALA A 12 -12.09 -0.20 -5.92
CA ALA A 12 -11.73 -0.42 -4.52
C ALA A 12 -10.96 0.79 -3.97
N GLY A 13 -10.97 0.94 -2.65
CA GLY A 13 -10.09 1.89 -1.96
C GLY A 13 -8.64 1.43 -2.04
N SER A 14 -7.74 2.35 -2.31
CA SER A 14 -6.30 2.12 -2.29
C SER A 14 -5.62 3.10 -1.34
N PHE A 15 -4.51 2.69 -0.76
CA PHE A 15 -3.65 3.53 0.04
C PHE A 15 -2.18 3.25 -0.33
N PHE A 16 -1.32 4.16 0.04
CA PHE A 16 0.10 4.06 -0.24
C PHE A 16 0.88 4.22 1.07
N ASP A 17 1.68 3.22 1.40
CA ASP A 17 2.66 3.33 2.47
C ASP A 17 3.83 4.19 1.98
N MET A 18 4.14 5.24 2.71
CA MET A 18 5.17 6.18 2.34
C MET A 18 6.15 6.38 3.50
N LEU A 19 7.43 6.51 3.15
CA LEU A 19 8.45 6.94 4.08
C LEU A 19 8.57 8.47 4.04
N ALA A 20 8.59 9.09 5.22
CA ALA A 20 8.77 10.52 5.36
C ALA A 20 9.86 10.82 6.40
N ILE A 21 10.58 11.92 6.20
CA ILE A 21 11.57 12.41 7.15
C ILE A 21 10.95 13.59 7.89
N PRO A 22 10.73 13.51 9.22
CA PRO A 22 10.22 14.63 10.01
C PRO A 22 11.11 15.87 9.89
N ALA A 23 10.52 17.05 9.94
CA ALA A 23 11.24 18.32 9.78
C ALA A 23 12.30 18.55 10.87
N ASP A 24 12.12 17.96 12.04
CA ASP A 24 13.02 18.04 13.20
C ASP A 24 13.97 16.85 13.32
N ALA A 25 14.04 15.98 12.30
CA ALA A 25 14.92 14.82 12.30
C ALA A 25 16.38 15.26 12.38
N LYS A 26 17.16 14.58 13.25
CA LYS A 26 18.57 14.90 13.46
C LYS A 26 19.51 14.19 12.49
N ASN A 27 19.11 13.03 11.97
CA ASN A 27 19.92 12.16 11.11
C ASN A 27 19.36 12.12 9.67
N VAL A 28 19.17 13.29 9.07
CA VAL A 28 18.52 13.45 7.75
C VAL A 28 19.31 12.75 6.64
N GLU A 29 20.63 12.85 6.64
CA GLU A 29 21.48 12.20 5.63
C GLU A 29 21.37 10.68 5.68
N GLN A 30 21.37 10.09 6.88
CA GLN A 30 21.21 8.65 7.06
C GLN A 30 19.80 8.19 6.67
N ALA A 31 18.77 9.01 6.96
CA ALA A 31 17.41 8.73 6.53
C ALA A 31 17.29 8.73 5.00
N HIS A 32 17.89 9.70 4.31
CA HIS A 32 17.96 9.70 2.85
C HIS A 32 18.75 8.52 2.31
N ALA A 33 19.87 8.15 2.91
CA ALA A 33 20.66 6.99 2.51
C ALA A 33 19.84 5.69 2.62
N PHE A 34 19.07 5.53 3.69
CA PHE A 34 18.17 4.39 3.91
C PHE A 34 17.04 4.35 2.86
N ILE A 35 16.34 5.46 2.63
CA ILE A 35 15.28 5.54 1.63
C ILE A 35 15.83 5.23 0.24
N ASN A 36 16.97 5.83 -0.13
CA ASN A 36 17.63 5.57 -1.41
C ASN A 36 18.06 4.10 -1.57
N TYR A 37 18.47 3.44 -0.48
CA TYR A 37 18.78 2.02 -0.49
C TYR A 37 17.53 1.18 -0.78
N LEU A 38 16.43 1.45 -0.08
CA LEU A 38 15.15 0.75 -0.30
C LEU A 38 14.60 0.94 -1.71
N MET A 39 14.84 2.11 -2.32
CA MET A 39 14.39 2.42 -3.68
C MET A 39 15.20 1.73 -4.78
N LYS A 40 16.31 1.05 -4.47
CA LYS A 40 17.06 0.29 -5.46
C LYS A 40 16.19 -0.84 -6.02
N PRO A 41 16.08 -0.98 -7.37
CA PRO A 41 15.19 -1.97 -7.98
C PRO A 41 15.33 -3.41 -7.43
N PRO A 42 16.54 -3.97 -7.25
CA PRO A 42 16.66 -5.31 -6.68
C PRO A 42 16.16 -5.39 -5.23
N VAL A 43 16.44 -4.36 -4.42
CA VAL A 43 16.05 -4.37 -3.00
C VAL A 43 14.55 -4.32 -2.82
N ILE A 44 13.88 -3.40 -3.52
CA ILE A 44 12.42 -3.26 -3.39
C ILE A 44 11.67 -4.41 -4.07
N ALA A 45 12.25 -5.05 -5.09
CA ALA A 45 11.68 -6.26 -5.68
C ALA A 45 11.70 -7.43 -4.69
N GLU A 46 12.81 -7.65 -3.96
CA GLU A 46 12.88 -8.68 -2.92
C GLU A 46 11.87 -8.42 -1.80
N ILE A 47 11.72 -7.16 -1.37
CA ILE A 47 10.70 -6.79 -0.39
C ILE A 47 9.30 -7.14 -0.91
N THR A 48 9.00 -6.82 -2.17
CA THR A 48 7.71 -7.18 -2.78
C THR A 48 7.50 -8.69 -2.81
N ASN A 49 8.52 -9.48 -3.15
CA ASN A 49 8.44 -10.94 -3.18
C ASN A 49 8.16 -11.53 -1.80
N GLU A 50 8.72 -10.95 -0.76
CA GLU A 50 8.52 -11.40 0.63
C GLU A 50 7.14 -11.00 1.18
N VAL A 51 6.77 -9.73 1.03
CA VAL A 51 5.53 -9.20 1.65
C VAL A 51 4.29 -9.32 0.76
N GLN A 52 4.47 -9.64 -0.53
CA GLN A 52 3.41 -9.81 -1.53
C GLN A 52 2.56 -8.55 -1.76
N PHE A 53 3.13 -7.37 -1.53
CA PHE A 53 2.54 -6.08 -1.86
C PHE A 53 3.30 -5.43 -3.02
N PRO A 54 2.60 -4.79 -3.97
CA PRO A 54 3.25 -4.10 -5.08
C PRO A 54 4.03 -2.88 -4.58
N ASN A 55 5.09 -2.53 -5.28
CA ASN A 55 5.86 -1.31 -5.02
C ASN A 55 5.68 -0.29 -6.14
N GLY A 56 6.02 0.98 -5.86
CA GLY A 56 5.90 2.09 -6.80
C GLY A 56 7.07 2.25 -7.77
N ASN A 57 8.08 1.36 -7.74
CA ASN A 57 9.26 1.47 -8.61
C ASN A 57 9.10 0.62 -9.87
N ALA A 58 8.76 1.26 -10.99
CA ALA A 58 8.58 0.58 -12.27
C ALA A 58 9.82 -0.22 -12.73
N ALA A 59 11.03 0.22 -12.36
CA ALA A 59 12.27 -0.49 -12.70
C ALA A 59 12.44 -1.79 -11.89
N ALA A 60 11.73 -1.96 -10.80
CA ALA A 60 11.74 -3.18 -9.99
C ALA A 60 10.77 -4.26 -10.54
N THR A 61 9.74 -3.86 -11.28
CA THR A 61 8.70 -4.79 -11.77
C THR A 61 9.27 -6.01 -12.52
N PRO A 62 10.27 -5.90 -13.41
CA PRO A 62 10.84 -7.07 -14.07
C PRO A 62 11.59 -8.03 -13.14
N LEU A 63 11.95 -7.58 -11.93
CA LEU A 63 12.70 -8.35 -10.94
C LEU A 63 11.77 -9.01 -9.88
N VAL A 64 10.49 -8.67 -9.91
CA VAL A 64 9.47 -9.30 -9.06
C VAL A 64 9.13 -10.68 -9.62
N ASP A 65 8.90 -11.64 -8.74
CA ASP A 65 8.51 -13.00 -9.08
C ASP A 65 7.32 -13.02 -10.04
N GLU A 66 7.39 -13.86 -11.06
CA GLU A 66 6.37 -13.92 -12.10
C GLU A 66 4.98 -14.21 -11.55
N ALA A 67 4.89 -15.09 -10.56
CA ALA A 67 3.62 -15.42 -9.91
C ALA A 67 2.94 -14.21 -9.28
N LEU A 68 3.70 -13.27 -8.70
CA LEU A 68 3.17 -12.04 -8.12
C LEU A 68 2.90 -10.99 -9.20
N ARG A 69 3.86 -10.81 -10.10
CA ARG A 69 3.80 -9.83 -11.18
C ARG A 69 2.62 -10.04 -12.13
N THR A 70 2.17 -11.28 -12.30
CA THR A 70 1.03 -11.65 -13.15
C THR A 70 -0.29 -11.79 -12.40
N ASP A 71 -0.29 -11.66 -11.07
CA ASP A 71 -1.51 -11.70 -10.27
C ASP A 71 -2.26 -10.37 -10.38
N PRO A 72 -3.48 -10.34 -10.94
CA PRO A 72 -4.27 -9.12 -11.07
C PRO A 72 -4.75 -8.55 -9.72
N GLY A 73 -4.69 -9.29 -8.64
CA GLY A 73 -4.95 -8.81 -7.28
C GLY A 73 -3.80 -7.98 -6.72
N ILE A 74 -2.56 -8.21 -7.21
CA ILE A 74 -1.35 -7.50 -6.78
C ILE A 74 -0.96 -6.43 -7.81
N TYR A 75 -0.92 -6.80 -9.10
CA TYR A 75 -0.62 -5.90 -10.22
C TYR A 75 -1.83 -5.78 -11.15
N PRO A 76 -2.84 -4.99 -10.76
CA PRO A 76 -4.06 -4.83 -11.55
C PRO A 76 -3.81 -4.12 -12.88
N SER A 77 -4.68 -4.37 -13.86
CA SER A 77 -4.61 -3.72 -15.16
C SER A 77 -4.85 -2.20 -15.06
N GLN A 78 -4.42 -1.46 -16.09
CA GLN A 78 -4.64 -0.01 -16.16
C GLN A 78 -6.13 0.38 -16.10
N GLU A 79 -7.03 -0.47 -16.57
CA GLU A 79 -8.48 -0.25 -16.49
C GLU A 79 -8.98 -0.36 -15.05
N VAL A 80 -8.45 -1.31 -14.29
CA VAL A 80 -8.77 -1.47 -12.86
C VAL A 80 -8.17 -0.32 -12.06
N LEU A 81 -6.90 0.04 -12.31
CA LEU A 81 -6.24 1.16 -11.62
C LEU A 81 -7.02 2.47 -11.74
N LYS A 82 -7.66 2.76 -12.88
CA LYS A 82 -8.48 3.96 -13.08
C LYS A 82 -9.75 3.98 -12.23
N LYS A 83 -10.17 2.85 -11.69
CA LYS A 83 -11.35 2.73 -10.82
C LYS A 83 -10.98 2.72 -9.33
N LEU A 84 -9.69 2.65 -9.01
CA LEU A 84 -9.24 2.76 -7.62
C LEU A 84 -9.36 4.21 -7.17
N TYR A 85 -9.68 4.39 -5.89
CA TYR A 85 -9.77 5.71 -5.25
C TYR A 85 -8.99 5.73 -3.95
N THR A 86 -8.44 6.88 -3.60
CA THR A 86 -7.83 7.10 -2.30
C THR A 86 -8.88 7.59 -1.31
N PHE A 87 -8.72 7.20 -0.04
CA PHE A 87 -9.61 7.66 1.01
C PHE A 87 -9.36 9.16 1.27
N PRO A 88 -10.40 9.99 1.23
CA PRO A 88 -10.25 11.41 1.58
C PRO A 88 -10.04 11.59 3.09
N ASP A 89 -9.42 12.69 3.46
CA ASP A 89 -9.39 13.12 4.86
C ASP A 89 -10.82 13.40 5.34
N LEU A 90 -11.20 12.76 6.43
CA LEU A 90 -12.53 12.91 7.01
C LEU A 90 -12.55 14.03 8.03
N ALA A 91 -13.65 14.80 8.07
CA ALA A 91 -13.89 15.74 9.16
C ALA A 91 -13.84 15.02 10.52
N ALA A 92 -13.36 15.74 11.53
CA ALA A 92 -13.09 15.16 12.86
C ALA A 92 -14.30 14.50 13.53
N ASP A 93 -15.50 15.02 13.30
CA ASP A 93 -16.75 14.45 13.79
C ASP A 93 -17.13 13.14 13.08
N THR A 94 -16.94 13.06 11.76
CA THR A 94 -17.12 11.85 10.96
C THR A 94 -16.13 10.78 11.40
N GLN A 95 -14.85 11.15 11.58
CA GLN A 95 -13.83 10.22 12.06
C GLN A 95 -14.19 9.65 13.44
N ARG A 96 -14.67 10.52 14.37
CA ARG A 96 -15.14 10.07 15.68
C ARG A 96 -16.35 9.15 15.59
N ALA A 97 -17.28 9.42 14.69
CA ALA A 97 -18.47 8.58 14.49
C ALA A 97 -18.07 7.19 13.98
N MET A 98 -17.18 7.11 13.00
CA MET A 98 -16.64 5.85 12.47
C MET A 98 -15.91 5.05 13.56
N THR A 99 -15.05 5.70 14.33
CA THR A 99 -14.32 5.04 15.44
C THR A 99 -15.28 4.45 16.47
N ARG A 100 -16.33 5.20 16.87
CA ARG A 100 -17.36 4.70 17.79
C ARG A 100 -18.10 3.49 17.20
N SER A 101 -18.50 3.57 15.93
CA SER A 101 -19.21 2.48 15.25
C SER A 101 -18.33 1.22 15.19
N TRP A 102 -17.06 1.39 14.85
CA TRP A 102 -16.10 0.28 14.80
C TRP A 102 -15.88 -0.35 16.18
N THR A 103 -15.77 0.48 17.23
CA THR A 103 -15.66 0.00 18.61
C THR A 103 -16.88 -0.85 19.00
N ARG A 104 -18.10 -0.39 18.69
CA ARG A 104 -19.33 -1.16 18.94
C ARG A 104 -19.33 -2.51 18.24
N ILE A 105 -18.96 -2.54 16.96
CA ILE A 105 -18.89 -3.80 16.20
C ILE A 105 -17.92 -4.78 16.86
N LYS A 106 -16.76 -4.31 17.30
CA LYS A 106 -15.74 -5.17 17.92
C LYS A 106 -16.12 -5.63 19.35
N SER A 107 -16.77 -4.78 20.12
CA SER A 107 -17.17 -5.10 21.50
C SER A 107 -18.48 -5.84 21.61
N GLY A 108 -19.28 -5.90 20.54
CA GLY A 108 -20.60 -6.52 20.54
C GLY A 108 -21.66 -5.74 21.34
N THR A 109 -21.44 -4.45 21.63
CA THR A 109 -22.34 -3.57 22.41
C THR A 109 -22.87 -2.42 21.57
#